data_0be150e8bbc0fdcd15fdc0b8d9d8d25f
#
_entry.id   0be150e8bbc0fdcd15fdc0b8d9d8d25f
#
_cell.length_a   1.000
_cell.length_b   1.000
_cell.length_c   1.000
_cell.angle_alpha   90.00
_cell.angle_beta   90.00
_cell.angle_gamma   90.00
#
_symmetry.space_group_name_H-M   'P 1'
#
loop_
_entity.id
_entity.type
_entity.pdbx_description
1 polymer ?
#
loop_
_entity_poly.entity_id
_entity_poly.type
_entity_poly.pdbx_seq_one_letter_code
_entity_poly.pdbx_strand_id
1 'polypeptide(L)'
;ATILHTSPVTGMAVDVAAISAVIRKVAPDCFIIVDGIQHAAHGSIDLASYDVDGYVISPYKMFSRHGYGLAWISDRLRALPHDMLVGGPADNWELGTRDTGAYATLSEVVSYFEWLGSRVTDETDRRAKFIAAGQAIHTHETALTDAMINGTGNLPGLVDMAGVHIIGGADNPAREGLVALYVDDVASVDVVSALNAQGIRTHLRKADHYSGNILNPLGLDGCVRVSMCHYNSRQEIAQFLVAMKQIAEPDAGGAA
;
A
#
# COMPACT_ATOMS: atom_id res chain seq x y z
N ALA A 1 17.23 8.21 10.26
CA ALA A 1 15.96 7.56 10.55
C ALA A 1 15.34 7.03 9.26
N THR A 2 14.66 5.89 9.32
CA THR A 2 13.87 5.38 8.21
C THR A 2 12.42 5.21 8.66
N ILE A 3 11.47 5.65 7.83
CA ILE A 3 10.03 5.59 8.10
C ILE A 3 9.38 4.79 6.97
N LEU A 4 8.60 3.77 7.32
CA LEU A 4 7.71 3.11 6.39
C LEU A 4 6.39 3.89 6.35
N HIS A 5 6.02 4.49 5.21
CA HIS A 5 4.81 5.29 5.10
C HIS A 5 3.55 4.44 5.29
N THR A 6 3.47 3.31 4.59
CA THR A 6 2.34 2.38 4.72
C THR A 6 2.86 0.95 4.81
N SER A 7 2.37 0.21 5.79
CA SER A 7 2.73 -1.18 5.99
C SER A 7 2.21 -2.07 4.84
N PRO A 8 3.07 -2.79 4.13
CA PRO A 8 2.65 -3.73 3.09
C PRO A 8 2.02 -5.02 3.66
N VAL A 9 2.01 -5.17 4.98
CA VAL A 9 1.40 -6.29 5.70
C VAL A 9 0.02 -5.93 6.20
N THR A 10 -0.13 -4.81 6.91
CA THR A 10 -1.38 -4.42 7.58
C THR A 10 -2.20 -3.39 6.82
N GLY A 11 -1.63 -2.68 5.86
CA GLY A 11 -2.26 -1.54 5.18
C GLY A 11 -2.29 -0.25 6.01
N MET A 12 -1.70 -0.24 7.21
CA MET A 12 -1.72 0.92 8.08
C MET A 12 -0.71 1.96 7.63
N ALA A 13 -1.16 3.16 7.36
CA ALA A 13 -0.33 4.32 7.08
C ALA A 13 0.06 5.06 8.37
N VAL A 14 1.17 5.79 8.31
CA VAL A 14 1.62 6.68 9.39
C VAL A 14 1.61 8.13 8.92
N ASP A 15 1.43 9.04 9.86
CA ASP A 15 1.60 10.47 9.60
C ASP A 15 3.10 10.81 9.55
N VAL A 16 3.65 10.83 8.33
CA VAL A 16 5.06 11.12 8.07
C VAL A 16 5.44 12.51 8.57
N ALA A 17 4.57 13.52 8.37
CA ALA A 17 4.85 14.88 8.81
C ALA A 17 4.95 14.99 10.34
N ALA A 18 4.02 14.36 11.07
CA ALA A 18 4.06 14.35 12.53
C ALA A 18 5.29 13.60 13.07
N ILE A 19 5.65 12.46 12.47
CA ILE A 19 6.82 11.68 12.89
C ILE A 19 8.11 12.47 12.61
N SER A 20 8.26 13.06 11.42
CA SER A 20 9.44 13.85 11.07
C SER A 20 9.58 15.06 11.98
N ALA A 21 8.50 15.75 12.32
CA ALA A 21 8.52 16.87 13.26
C ALA A 21 9.05 16.46 14.65
N VAL A 22 8.67 15.28 15.16
CA VAL A 22 9.20 14.75 16.42
C VAL A 22 10.69 14.44 16.30
N ILE A 23 11.11 13.82 15.18
CA ILE A 23 12.54 13.51 14.94
C ILE A 23 13.34 14.79 14.87
N ARG A 24 12.89 15.80 14.12
CA ARG A 24 13.57 17.12 14.01
C ARG A 24 13.71 17.83 15.34
N LYS A 25 12.73 17.71 16.20
CA LYS A 25 12.78 18.30 17.54
C LYS A 25 13.86 17.67 18.44
N VAL A 26 14.08 16.37 18.32
CA VAL A 26 15.02 15.62 19.18
C VAL A 26 16.40 15.53 18.54
N ALA A 27 16.47 15.39 17.22
CA ALA A 27 17.69 15.22 16.44
C ALA A 27 17.60 16.04 15.14
N PRO A 28 17.84 17.37 15.20
CA PRO A 28 17.67 18.27 14.04
C PRO A 28 18.48 17.86 12.81
N ASP A 29 19.67 17.29 13.03
CA ASP A 29 20.59 16.90 11.97
C ASP A 29 20.35 15.47 11.45
N CYS A 30 19.40 14.72 12.00
CA CYS A 30 19.08 13.38 11.56
C CYS A 30 18.62 13.37 10.10
N PHE A 31 19.18 12.51 9.26
CA PHE A 31 18.62 12.24 7.93
C PHE A 31 17.40 11.34 8.06
N ILE A 32 16.30 11.72 7.38
CA ILE A 32 15.03 11.02 7.41
C ILE A 32 14.72 10.52 6.01
N ILE A 33 14.66 9.20 5.83
CA ILE A 33 14.32 8.55 4.57
C ILE A 33 12.97 7.83 4.73
N VAL A 34 12.07 8.05 3.80
CA VAL A 34 10.73 7.43 3.81
C VAL A 34 10.62 6.38 2.71
N ASP A 35 10.24 5.17 3.11
CA ASP A 35 9.76 4.15 2.19
C ASP A 35 8.27 4.37 1.91
N GLY A 36 7.99 5.00 0.76
CA GLY A 36 6.63 5.25 0.28
C GLY A 36 6.14 4.22 -0.75
N ILE A 37 6.85 3.11 -0.89
CA ILE A 37 6.58 2.12 -1.95
C ILE A 37 5.13 1.60 -1.91
N GLN A 38 4.57 1.37 -0.72
CA GLN A 38 3.19 0.93 -0.58
C GLN A 38 2.20 2.09 -0.74
N HIS A 39 2.48 3.23 -0.12
CA HIS A 39 1.60 4.41 -0.12
C HIS A 39 1.35 4.98 -1.53
N ALA A 40 2.35 4.97 -2.39
CA ALA A 40 2.36 5.69 -3.66
C ALA A 40 1.16 5.37 -4.60
N ALA A 41 0.55 4.19 -4.47
CA ALA A 41 -0.62 3.79 -5.25
C ALA A 41 -1.96 4.18 -4.61
N HIS A 42 -1.96 4.56 -3.32
CA HIS A 42 -3.18 4.67 -2.49
C HIS A 42 -3.53 6.11 -2.08
N GLY A 43 -2.64 7.06 -2.29
CA GLY A 43 -2.86 8.44 -1.85
C GLY A 43 -1.95 9.46 -2.49
N SER A 44 -2.07 10.70 -2.01
CA SER A 44 -1.23 11.80 -2.46
C SER A 44 0.07 11.86 -1.67
N ILE A 45 1.17 12.11 -2.36
CA ILE A 45 2.48 12.37 -1.77
C ILE A 45 2.75 13.88 -1.79
N ASP A 46 2.98 14.47 -0.63
CA ASP A 46 3.32 15.89 -0.48
C ASP A 46 4.66 16.07 0.24
N LEU A 47 5.74 15.97 -0.52
CA LEU A 47 7.11 16.07 0.00
C LEU A 47 7.39 17.40 0.70
N ALA A 48 6.70 18.48 0.30
CA ALA A 48 6.88 19.79 0.90
C ALA A 48 6.39 19.86 2.36
N SER A 49 5.40 19.02 2.72
CA SER A 49 4.84 18.96 4.07
C SER A 49 5.57 18.00 4.99
N TYR A 50 6.39 17.08 4.47
CA TYR A 50 6.95 15.98 5.27
C TYR A 50 8.24 16.32 6.02
N ASP A 51 8.99 17.35 5.59
CA ASP A 51 10.31 17.71 6.16
C ASP A 51 11.28 16.52 6.25
N VAL A 52 11.40 15.78 5.16
CA VAL A 52 12.24 14.58 5.05
C VAL A 52 13.40 14.82 4.07
N ASP A 53 14.41 13.93 4.11
CA ASP A 53 15.58 14.03 3.23
C ASP A 53 15.53 13.11 2.03
N GLY A 54 14.75 12.06 2.12
CA GLY A 54 14.55 11.13 1.02
C GLY A 54 13.17 10.50 1.04
N TYR A 55 12.64 10.22 -0.15
CA TYR A 55 11.37 9.50 -0.33
C TYR A 55 11.51 8.55 -1.51
N VAL A 56 11.29 7.27 -1.28
CA VAL A 56 11.49 6.23 -2.30
C VAL A 56 10.18 5.55 -2.67
N ILE A 57 10.03 5.26 -3.96
CA ILE A 57 8.89 4.52 -4.50
C ILE A 57 9.33 3.45 -5.50
N SER A 58 8.51 2.43 -5.66
CA SER A 58 8.65 1.44 -6.74
C SER A 58 7.49 1.60 -7.72
N PRO A 59 7.73 2.16 -8.91
CA PRO A 59 6.65 2.52 -9.84
C PRO A 59 5.80 1.35 -10.33
N TYR A 60 6.27 0.10 -10.21
CA TYR A 60 5.44 -1.06 -10.55
C TYR A 60 4.17 -1.16 -9.68
N LYS A 61 4.18 -0.60 -8.45
CA LYS A 61 2.97 -0.49 -7.62
C LYS A 61 2.05 0.64 -8.05
N MET A 62 2.55 1.57 -8.86
CA MET A 62 1.81 2.65 -9.49
C MET A 62 1.51 2.36 -10.98
N PHE A 63 1.26 1.08 -11.31
CA PHE A 63 0.85 0.62 -12.65
C PHE A 63 1.93 0.71 -13.74
N SER A 64 3.19 1.02 -13.40
CA SER A 64 4.34 0.94 -14.29
C SER A 64 4.93 -0.48 -14.31
N ARG A 65 6.00 -0.67 -15.07
CA ARG A 65 6.70 -1.95 -15.14
C ARG A 65 7.62 -2.19 -13.94
N HIS A 66 8.00 -3.43 -13.74
CA HIS A 66 9.05 -3.83 -12.79
C HIS A 66 10.45 -3.42 -13.26
N GLY A 67 11.41 -3.47 -12.34
CA GLY A 67 12.85 -3.41 -12.63
C GLY A 67 13.48 -2.04 -12.41
N TYR A 68 12.76 -1.06 -11.85
CA TYR A 68 13.34 0.22 -11.45
C TYR A 68 12.64 0.81 -10.23
N GLY A 69 13.32 1.72 -9.55
CA GLY A 69 12.81 2.53 -8.46
C GLY A 69 13.02 4.01 -8.73
N LEU A 70 12.34 4.84 -7.98
CA LEU A 70 12.52 6.29 -7.96
C LEU A 70 12.81 6.74 -6.55
N ALA A 71 13.75 7.67 -6.41
CA ALA A 71 14.03 8.35 -5.17
C ALA A 71 14.00 9.87 -5.41
N TRP A 72 13.26 10.57 -4.56
CA TRP A 72 13.47 11.99 -4.36
C TRP A 72 14.44 12.17 -3.20
N ILE A 73 15.43 13.06 -3.35
CA ILE A 73 16.40 13.38 -2.31
C ILE A 73 16.51 14.90 -2.13
N SER A 74 16.66 15.34 -0.89
CA SER A 74 16.87 16.74 -0.53
C SER A 74 18.27 17.22 -0.96
N ASP A 75 18.45 18.54 -1.08
CA ASP A 75 19.77 19.12 -1.36
C ASP A 75 20.79 18.75 -0.28
N ARG A 76 20.34 18.63 0.97
CA ARG A 76 21.17 18.23 2.11
C ARG A 76 21.68 16.79 1.98
N LEU A 77 20.80 15.86 1.54
CA LEU A 77 21.18 14.47 1.30
C LEU A 77 22.06 14.35 0.05
N ARG A 78 21.74 15.10 -1.01
CA ARG A 78 22.48 15.11 -2.27
C ARG A 78 23.93 15.54 -2.08
N ALA A 79 24.20 16.42 -1.14
CA ALA A 79 25.54 16.95 -0.86
C ALA A 79 26.48 15.92 -0.13
N LEU A 80 25.96 14.80 0.32
CA LEU A 80 26.78 13.79 0.98
C LEU A 80 27.73 13.08 -0.02
N PRO A 81 28.93 12.68 0.43
CA PRO A 81 29.79 11.82 -0.35
C PRO A 81 29.07 10.52 -0.74
N HIS A 82 29.13 10.15 -1.99
CA HIS A 82 28.53 8.92 -2.53
C HIS A 82 29.38 8.37 -3.67
N ASP A 83 29.13 7.14 -4.06
CA ASP A 83 29.81 6.52 -5.20
C ASP A 83 29.42 7.24 -6.49
N MET A 84 30.39 7.48 -7.34
CA MET A 84 30.23 8.19 -8.62
C MET A 84 30.96 7.47 -9.75
N LEU A 85 30.47 7.63 -10.96
CA LEU A 85 31.23 7.24 -12.14
C LEU A 85 32.43 8.18 -12.33
N VAL A 86 33.59 7.63 -12.67
CA VAL A 86 34.81 8.40 -12.92
C VAL A 86 34.55 9.40 -14.07
N GLY A 87 34.73 10.70 -13.77
CA GLY A 87 34.46 11.78 -14.71
C GLY A 87 32.98 12.17 -14.87
N GLY A 88 32.09 11.55 -14.09
CA GLY A 88 30.67 11.94 -14.03
C GLY A 88 30.44 13.24 -13.24
N PRO A 89 29.27 13.88 -13.38
CA PRO A 89 28.89 15.01 -12.56
C PRO A 89 28.83 14.65 -11.08
N ALA A 90 29.31 15.56 -10.21
CA ALA A 90 29.42 15.34 -8.77
C ALA A 90 28.07 15.14 -8.04
N ASP A 91 26.96 15.55 -8.65
CA ASP A 91 25.61 15.44 -8.11
C ASP A 91 24.80 14.29 -8.77
N ASN A 92 25.46 13.44 -9.54
CA ASN A 92 24.80 12.29 -10.18
C ASN A 92 24.87 11.05 -9.29
N TRP A 93 23.74 10.64 -8.75
CA TRP A 93 23.59 9.44 -7.91
C TRP A 93 23.29 8.16 -8.71
N GLU A 94 23.15 8.26 -10.03
CA GLU A 94 22.94 7.10 -10.90
C GLU A 94 24.28 6.53 -11.38
N LEU A 95 24.51 5.24 -11.10
CA LEU A 95 25.78 4.56 -11.40
C LEU A 95 25.79 3.75 -12.70
N GLY A 96 24.87 4.02 -13.61
CA GLY A 96 24.79 3.23 -14.83
C GLY A 96 24.03 3.90 -15.97
N THR A 97 23.87 3.15 -17.05
CA THR A 97 23.06 3.56 -18.19
C THR A 97 21.59 3.60 -17.79
N ARG A 98 20.95 4.72 -18.03
CA ARG A 98 19.52 4.92 -17.76
C ARG A 98 18.66 4.01 -18.65
N ASP A 99 17.67 3.38 -18.04
CA ASP A 99 16.64 2.65 -18.76
C ASP A 99 15.57 3.62 -19.27
N THR A 100 15.73 4.08 -20.49
CA THR A 100 14.80 5.03 -21.13
C THR A 100 13.39 4.45 -21.26
N GLY A 101 13.25 3.12 -21.40
CA GLY A 101 11.97 2.45 -21.44
C GLY A 101 11.24 2.54 -20.09
N ALA A 102 11.96 2.47 -18.97
CA ALA A 102 11.39 2.67 -17.64
C ALA A 102 10.83 4.08 -17.48
N TYR A 103 11.59 5.11 -17.87
CA TYR A 103 11.14 6.50 -17.81
C TYR A 103 9.94 6.77 -18.72
N ALA A 104 9.89 6.16 -19.91
CA ALA A 104 8.75 6.25 -20.81
C ALA A 104 7.48 5.68 -20.15
N THR A 105 7.57 4.51 -19.50
CA THR A 105 6.41 3.93 -18.77
C THR A 105 5.98 4.79 -17.58
N LEU A 106 6.92 5.45 -16.88
CA LEU A 106 6.58 6.39 -15.82
C LEU A 106 5.85 7.62 -16.38
N SER A 107 6.27 8.14 -17.52
CA SER A 107 5.59 9.27 -18.18
C SER A 107 4.13 8.94 -18.50
N GLU A 108 3.84 7.71 -18.94
CA GLU A 108 2.47 7.25 -19.15
C GLU A 108 1.67 7.12 -17.85
N VAL A 109 2.29 6.67 -16.76
CA VAL A 109 1.65 6.68 -15.43
C VAL A 109 1.30 8.11 -15.01
N VAL A 110 2.21 9.07 -15.21
CA VAL A 110 1.95 10.50 -14.97
C VAL A 110 0.76 10.99 -15.80
N SER A 111 0.72 10.66 -17.09
CA SER A 111 -0.40 11.00 -17.99
C SER A 111 -1.71 10.37 -17.54
N TYR A 112 -1.68 9.12 -17.05
CA TYR A 112 -2.84 8.44 -16.52
C TYR A 112 -3.41 9.13 -15.26
N PHE A 113 -2.57 9.51 -14.31
CA PHE A 113 -3.04 10.23 -13.11
C PHE A 113 -3.57 11.62 -13.44
N GLU A 114 -2.95 12.33 -14.41
CA GLU A 114 -3.47 13.61 -14.90
C GLU A 114 -4.85 13.44 -15.56
N TRP A 115 -5.02 12.39 -16.38
CA TRP A 115 -6.31 12.03 -16.96
C TRP A 115 -7.34 11.69 -15.89
N LEU A 116 -7.00 10.86 -14.90
CA LEU A 116 -7.90 10.50 -13.81
C LEU A 116 -8.33 11.75 -13.03
N GLY A 117 -7.40 12.63 -12.69
CA GLY A 117 -7.70 13.89 -12.04
C GLY A 117 -8.65 14.76 -12.84
N SER A 118 -8.48 14.82 -14.16
CA SER A 118 -9.40 15.59 -15.04
C SER A 118 -10.84 15.04 -15.07
N ARG A 119 -11.10 13.85 -14.50
CA ARG A 119 -12.45 13.28 -14.37
C ARG A 119 -13.14 13.66 -13.07
N VAL A 120 -12.38 14.20 -12.11
CA VAL A 120 -12.88 14.48 -10.76
C VAL A 120 -12.66 15.95 -10.33
N THR A 121 -11.99 16.77 -11.16
CA THR A 121 -11.82 18.20 -10.93
C THR A 121 -11.79 18.98 -12.25
N ASP A 122 -12.27 20.22 -12.22
CA ASP A 122 -12.19 21.18 -13.34
C ASP A 122 -10.87 21.98 -13.33
N GLU A 123 -9.98 21.74 -12.37
CA GLU A 123 -8.67 22.39 -12.29
C GLU A 123 -7.84 22.10 -13.55
N THR A 124 -7.13 23.12 -14.04
CA THR A 124 -6.29 22.99 -15.22
C THR A 124 -4.84 22.67 -14.88
N ASP A 125 -4.40 23.03 -13.66
CA ASP A 125 -3.06 22.75 -13.17
C ASP A 125 -2.82 21.26 -12.99
N ARG A 126 -1.66 20.78 -13.47
CA ARG A 126 -1.27 19.36 -13.38
C ARG A 126 -1.19 18.88 -11.93
N ARG A 127 -0.59 19.67 -11.03
CA ARG A 127 -0.46 19.30 -9.62
C ARG A 127 -1.82 19.17 -8.94
N ALA A 128 -2.74 20.08 -9.22
CA ALA A 128 -4.09 20.03 -8.70
C ALA A 128 -4.84 18.76 -9.18
N LYS A 129 -4.68 18.39 -10.46
CA LYS A 129 -5.24 17.12 -10.99
C LYS A 129 -4.65 15.89 -10.28
N PHE A 130 -3.34 15.86 -10.03
CA PHE A 130 -2.70 14.76 -9.29
C PHE A 130 -3.26 14.64 -7.87
N ILE A 131 -3.41 15.74 -7.16
CA ILE A 131 -3.99 15.77 -5.82
C ILE A 131 -5.42 15.25 -5.86
N ALA A 132 -6.22 15.72 -6.80
CA ALA A 132 -7.62 15.28 -6.97
C ALA A 132 -7.71 13.78 -7.31
N ALA A 133 -6.84 13.28 -8.17
CA ALA A 133 -6.75 11.84 -8.48
C ALA A 133 -6.42 11.01 -7.23
N GLY A 134 -5.40 11.41 -6.46
CA GLY A 134 -5.01 10.73 -5.23
C GLY A 134 -6.13 10.73 -4.18
N GLN A 135 -6.84 11.84 -4.02
CA GLN A 135 -8.00 11.94 -3.12
C GLN A 135 -9.16 11.03 -3.56
N ALA A 136 -9.46 10.99 -4.87
CA ALA A 136 -10.49 10.14 -5.42
C ALA A 136 -10.17 8.65 -5.24
N ILE A 137 -8.92 8.25 -5.47
CA ILE A 137 -8.42 6.90 -5.21
C ILE A 137 -8.61 6.55 -3.74
N HIS A 138 -8.11 7.38 -2.83
CA HIS A 138 -8.20 7.15 -1.39
C HIS A 138 -9.66 7.03 -0.93
N THR A 139 -10.55 7.91 -1.37
CA THR A 139 -11.97 7.88 -1.04
C THR A 139 -12.64 6.58 -1.52
N HIS A 140 -12.35 6.17 -2.75
CA HIS A 140 -12.89 4.94 -3.32
C HIS A 140 -12.39 3.69 -2.57
N GLU A 141 -11.09 3.60 -2.33
CA GLU A 141 -10.49 2.46 -1.63
C GLU A 141 -10.94 2.38 -0.16
N THR A 142 -11.13 3.53 0.51
CA THR A 142 -11.73 3.59 1.85
C THR A 142 -13.14 3.01 1.85
N ALA A 143 -13.95 3.36 0.84
CA ALA A 143 -15.31 2.83 0.71
C ALA A 143 -15.35 1.33 0.40
N LEU A 144 -14.36 0.80 -0.34
CA LEU A 144 -14.22 -0.65 -0.56
C LEU A 144 -13.75 -1.36 0.69
N THR A 145 -12.79 -0.79 1.42
CA THR A 145 -12.28 -1.32 2.70
C THR A 145 -13.40 -1.37 3.75
N ASP A 146 -14.18 -0.30 3.87
CA ASP A 146 -15.34 -0.25 4.76
C ASP A 146 -16.37 -1.34 4.40
N ALA A 147 -16.71 -1.47 3.13
CA ALA A 147 -17.61 -2.52 2.66
C ALA A 147 -17.08 -3.94 2.93
N MET A 148 -15.78 -4.15 2.87
CA MET A 148 -15.16 -5.44 3.19
C MET A 148 -15.20 -5.72 4.69
N ILE A 149 -14.90 -4.74 5.51
CA ILE A 149 -14.83 -4.88 6.97
C ILE A 149 -16.21 -4.96 7.59
N ASN A 150 -17.11 -4.04 7.23
CA ASN A 150 -18.41 -3.83 7.87
C ASN A 150 -19.60 -4.40 7.09
N GLY A 151 -19.35 -4.93 5.89
CA GLY A 151 -20.37 -5.53 5.04
C GLY A 151 -20.94 -4.60 3.96
N THR A 152 -21.69 -5.19 3.04
CA THR A 152 -22.31 -4.45 1.94
C THR A 152 -23.66 -5.07 1.56
N GLY A 153 -24.68 -4.25 1.46
CA GLY A 153 -26.06 -4.71 1.24
C GLY A 153 -26.54 -5.62 2.38
N ASN A 154 -26.87 -6.87 2.05
CA ASN A 154 -27.28 -7.88 3.04
C ASN A 154 -26.14 -8.86 3.41
N LEU A 155 -24.93 -8.61 2.93
CA LEU A 155 -23.77 -9.45 3.23
C LEU A 155 -23.08 -8.95 4.50
N PRO A 156 -22.80 -9.85 5.47
CA PRO A 156 -22.03 -9.52 6.66
C PRO A 156 -20.61 -9.14 6.28
N GLY A 157 -20.02 -8.24 7.03
CA GLY A 157 -18.61 -7.89 6.91
C GLY A 157 -17.69 -8.92 7.57
N LEU A 158 -16.40 -8.75 7.39
CA LEU A 158 -15.39 -9.60 8.03
C LEU A 158 -15.52 -9.57 9.56
N VAL A 159 -15.92 -8.44 10.16
CA VAL A 159 -16.11 -8.30 11.63
C VAL A 159 -17.27 -9.12 12.16
N ASP A 160 -18.24 -9.47 11.32
CA ASP A 160 -19.43 -10.24 11.69
C ASP A 160 -19.24 -11.75 11.46
N MET A 161 -18.13 -12.17 10.86
CA MET A 161 -17.84 -13.58 10.58
C MET A 161 -17.14 -14.22 11.77
N ALA A 162 -17.70 -15.33 12.26
CA ALA A 162 -17.12 -16.06 13.39
C ALA A 162 -15.68 -16.51 13.08
N GLY A 163 -14.77 -16.31 14.04
CA GLY A 163 -13.37 -16.73 13.91
C GLY A 163 -12.52 -15.91 12.93
N VAL A 164 -13.04 -14.86 12.30
CA VAL A 164 -12.26 -13.97 11.42
C VAL A 164 -11.69 -12.82 12.23
N HIS A 165 -10.38 -12.62 12.13
CA HIS A 165 -9.65 -11.59 12.87
C HIS A 165 -8.91 -10.66 11.91
N ILE A 166 -9.11 -9.34 12.06
CA ILE A 166 -8.46 -8.31 11.25
C ILE A 166 -7.22 -7.79 11.96
N ILE A 167 -6.07 -7.89 11.30
CA ILE A 167 -4.80 -7.38 11.84
C ILE A 167 -4.74 -5.86 11.68
N GLY A 168 -4.40 -5.16 12.76
CA GLY A 168 -4.32 -3.69 12.81
C GLY A 168 -5.62 -2.99 13.21
N GLY A 169 -6.66 -3.76 13.60
CA GLY A 169 -7.96 -3.25 14.04
C GLY A 169 -8.91 -2.92 12.87
N ALA A 170 -10.20 -3.15 13.09
CA ALA A 170 -11.23 -2.89 12.08
C ALA A 170 -11.50 -1.38 11.87
N ASP A 171 -11.49 -0.62 12.96
CA ASP A 171 -11.90 0.79 13.00
C ASP A 171 -10.75 1.79 12.75
N ASN A 172 -9.61 1.32 12.24
CA ASN A 172 -8.46 2.19 12.11
C ASN A 172 -8.54 3.07 10.84
N PRO A 173 -8.72 4.40 10.99
CA PRO A 173 -8.90 5.31 9.86
C PRO A 173 -7.63 5.51 9.01
N ALA A 174 -6.46 5.09 9.53
CA ALA A 174 -5.20 5.14 8.80
C ALA A 174 -5.00 3.95 7.85
N ARG A 175 -6.01 3.07 7.69
CA ARG A 175 -5.94 1.95 6.77
C ARG A 175 -6.12 2.42 5.32
N GLU A 176 -5.22 1.98 4.47
CA GLU A 176 -5.32 2.14 3.02
C GLU A 176 -5.91 0.88 2.37
N GLY A 177 -5.97 0.79 1.06
CA GLY A 177 -6.61 -0.26 0.28
C GLY A 177 -6.07 -1.68 0.49
N LEU A 178 -5.84 -2.07 1.74
CA LEU A 178 -5.31 -3.37 2.12
C LEU A 178 -5.86 -3.83 3.47
N VAL A 179 -6.36 -5.07 3.52
CA VAL A 179 -6.80 -5.75 4.74
C VAL A 179 -5.99 -7.02 4.94
N ALA A 180 -5.38 -7.17 6.12
CA ALA A 180 -4.74 -8.41 6.54
C ALA A 180 -5.63 -9.10 7.59
N LEU A 181 -5.81 -10.40 7.45
CA LEU A 181 -6.68 -11.19 8.33
C LEU A 181 -6.15 -12.62 8.54
N TYR A 182 -6.65 -13.27 9.58
CA TYR A 182 -6.54 -14.72 9.74
C TYR A 182 -7.87 -15.29 10.21
N VAL A 183 -8.04 -16.60 10.09
CA VAL A 183 -9.24 -17.32 10.49
C VAL A 183 -8.84 -18.37 11.55
N ASP A 184 -9.60 -18.46 12.64
CA ASP A 184 -9.36 -19.46 13.67
C ASP A 184 -9.43 -20.88 13.07
N ASP A 185 -8.54 -21.74 13.50
CA ASP A 185 -8.45 -23.15 13.11
C ASP A 185 -8.31 -23.42 11.59
N VAL A 186 -8.12 -22.36 10.77
CA VAL A 186 -7.87 -22.50 9.33
C VAL A 186 -6.52 -21.87 8.96
N ALA A 187 -5.60 -22.67 8.46
CA ALA A 187 -4.30 -22.13 8.04
C ALA A 187 -4.46 -21.09 6.93
N SER A 188 -3.75 -19.95 7.06
CA SER A 188 -3.86 -18.84 6.09
C SER A 188 -3.54 -19.26 4.65
N VAL A 189 -2.69 -20.29 4.46
CA VAL A 189 -2.41 -20.85 3.13
C VAL A 189 -3.63 -21.54 2.53
N ASP A 190 -4.45 -22.20 3.35
CA ASP A 190 -5.66 -22.89 2.90
C ASP A 190 -6.77 -21.90 2.57
N VAL A 191 -6.89 -20.81 3.35
CA VAL A 191 -7.80 -19.69 3.03
C VAL A 191 -7.45 -19.08 1.69
N VAL A 192 -6.16 -18.77 1.45
CA VAL A 192 -5.69 -18.24 0.15
C VAL A 192 -5.96 -19.21 -0.99
N SER A 193 -5.74 -20.51 -0.77
CA SER A 193 -6.00 -21.54 -1.79
C SER A 193 -7.48 -21.66 -2.12
N ALA A 194 -8.36 -21.62 -1.12
CA ALA A 194 -9.81 -21.68 -1.30
C ALA A 194 -10.35 -20.43 -2.03
N LEU A 195 -9.84 -19.24 -1.72
CA LEU A 195 -10.18 -18.01 -2.44
C LEU A 195 -9.71 -18.04 -3.89
N ASN A 196 -8.47 -18.51 -4.14
CA ASN A 196 -7.92 -18.63 -5.48
C ASN A 196 -8.72 -19.63 -6.34
N ALA A 197 -9.19 -20.73 -5.75
CA ALA A 197 -10.05 -21.71 -6.43
C ALA A 197 -11.40 -21.12 -6.88
N GLN A 198 -11.86 -20.04 -6.22
CA GLN A 198 -13.04 -19.28 -6.59
C GLN A 198 -12.73 -18.06 -7.48
N GLY A 199 -11.50 -17.96 -8.02
CA GLY A 199 -11.08 -16.86 -8.88
C GLY A 199 -10.75 -15.55 -8.14
N ILE A 200 -10.68 -15.58 -6.80
CA ILE A 200 -10.38 -14.41 -5.96
C ILE A 200 -8.91 -14.45 -5.57
N ARG A 201 -8.10 -13.65 -6.25
CA ARG A 201 -6.65 -13.64 -6.02
C ARG A 201 -6.31 -12.84 -4.77
N THR A 202 -5.80 -13.53 -3.75
CA THR A 202 -5.27 -12.96 -2.53
C THR A 202 -3.81 -13.36 -2.32
N HIS A 203 -3.17 -12.87 -1.28
CA HIS A 203 -1.75 -13.13 -1.03
C HIS A 203 -1.51 -13.66 0.37
N LEU A 204 -0.75 -14.76 0.47
CA LEU A 204 -0.25 -15.28 1.74
C LEU A 204 0.96 -14.45 2.21
N ARG A 205 0.89 -13.85 3.38
CA ARG A 205 2.05 -13.33 4.09
C ARG A 205 2.50 -14.35 5.12
N LYS A 206 3.78 -14.70 5.08
CA LYS A 206 4.42 -15.62 6.03
C LYS A 206 5.19 -14.82 7.08
N ALA A 207 5.40 -15.39 8.25
CA ALA A 207 6.23 -14.81 9.31
C ALA A 207 7.73 -14.94 8.94
N ASP A 208 8.13 -14.36 7.82
CA ASP A 208 9.48 -14.29 7.30
C ASP A 208 10.15 -12.94 7.63
N HIS A 209 11.31 -12.68 7.03
CA HIS A 209 12.08 -11.44 7.22
C HIS A 209 11.32 -10.18 6.76
N TYR A 210 10.26 -10.28 5.95
CA TYR A 210 9.43 -9.14 5.54
C TYR A 210 8.26 -8.88 6.48
N SER A 211 7.67 -9.91 7.07
CA SER A 211 6.41 -9.80 7.81
C SER A 211 6.50 -10.31 9.25
N GLY A 212 7.61 -10.98 9.62
CA GLY A 212 7.78 -11.59 10.93
C GLY A 212 7.73 -10.59 12.09
N ASN A 213 8.18 -9.36 11.90
CA ASN A 213 8.09 -8.32 12.93
C ASN A 213 6.64 -7.99 13.35
N ILE A 214 5.67 -8.27 12.47
CA ILE A 214 4.24 -8.08 12.75
C ILE A 214 3.59 -9.39 13.18
N LEU A 215 3.90 -10.50 12.50
CA LEU A 215 3.19 -11.76 12.70
C LEU A 215 3.69 -12.54 13.92
N ASN A 216 5.02 -12.55 14.18
CA ASN A 216 5.58 -13.27 15.33
C ASN A 216 5.04 -12.80 16.69
N PRO A 217 4.92 -11.47 16.96
CA PRO A 217 4.32 -11.00 18.22
C PRO A 217 2.84 -11.41 18.39
N LEU A 218 2.14 -11.71 17.29
CA LEU A 218 0.77 -12.20 17.29
C LEU A 218 0.67 -13.73 17.39
N GLY A 219 1.82 -14.43 17.37
CA GLY A 219 1.86 -15.89 17.35
C GLY A 219 1.37 -16.51 16.04
N LEU A 220 1.45 -15.78 14.93
CA LEU A 220 0.95 -16.20 13.63
C LEU A 220 2.08 -16.61 12.69
N ASP A 221 1.97 -17.77 12.08
CA ASP A 221 2.88 -18.24 11.02
C ASP A 221 2.64 -17.55 9.68
N GLY A 222 1.45 -16.98 9.49
CA GLY A 222 1.04 -16.27 8.30
C GLY A 222 -0.30 -15.56 8.44
N CYS A 223 -0.60 -14.71 7.45
CA CYS A 223 -1.92 -14.11 7.33
C CYS A 223 -2.34 -14.01 5.86
N VAL A 224 -3.63 -13.89 5.63
CA VAL A 224 -4.22 -13.57 4.34
C VAL A 224 -4.16 -12.07 4.14
N ARG A 225 -3.58 -11.61 3.03
CA ARG A 225 -3.58 -10.20 2.62
C ARG A 225 -4.48 -10.00 1.42
N VAL A 226 -5.50 -9.18 1.58
CA VAL A 226 -6.42 -8.75 0.53
C VAL A 226 -6.06 -7.31 0.19
N SER A 227 -5.77 -7.05 -1.09
CA SER A 227 -5.40 -5.72 -1.56
C SER A 227 -6.38 -5.26 -2.62
N MET A 228 -6.75 -4.00 -2.55
CA MET A 228 -7.63 -3.33 -3.50
C MET A 228 -6.91 -2.16 -4.14
N CYS A 229 -7.34 -1.79 -5.32
CA CYS A 229 -6.95 -0.58 -6.01
C CYS A 229 -8.21 0.11 -6.54
N HIS A 230 -8.05 1.33 -7.02
CA HIS A 230 -9.16 2.15 -7.53
C HIS A 230 -9.93 1.54 -8.73
N TYR A 231 -9.43 0.49 -9.36
CA TYR A 231 -10.14 -0.26 -10.41
C TYR A 231 -10.98 -1.42 -9.88
N ASN A 232 -10.91 -1.73 -8.57
CA ASN A 232 -11.79 -2.73 -7.97
C ASN A 232 -13.18 -2.14 -7.69
N SER A 233 -14.16 -3.02 -7.55
CA SER A 233 -15.57 -2.69 -7.42
C SER A 233 -16.20 -3.25 -6.14
N ARG A 234 -17.32 -2.68 -5.71
CA ARG A 234 -18.13 -3.23 -4.63
C ARG A 234 -18.65 -4.64 -4.94
N GLN A 235 -18.84 -4.99 -6.20
CA GLN A 235 -19.26 -6.33 -6.61
C GLN A 235 -18.15 -7.37 -6.31
N GLU A 236 -16.89 -7.03 -6.54
CA GLU A 236 -15.76 -7.90 -6.19
C GLU A 236 -15.64 -8.07 -4.67
N ILE A 237 -15.89 -7.01 -3.89
CA ILE A 237 -15.97 -7.10 -2.42
C ILE A 237 -17.11 -8.04 -2.00
N ALA A 238 -18.29 -7.94 -2.62
CA ALA A 238 -19.39 -8.84 -2.33
C ALA A 238 -19.04 -10.31 -2.64
N GLN A 239 -18.39 -10.58 -3.77
CA GLN A 239 -17.91 -11.93 -4.11
C GLN A 239 -16.90 -12.45 -3.07
N PHE A 240 -15.98 -11.61 -2.65
CA PHE A 240 -15.01 -11.95 -1.61
C PHE A 240 -15.70 -12.28 -0.27
N LEU A 241 -16.67 -11.47 0.17
CA LEU A 241 -17.39 -11.71 1.44
C LEU A 241 -18.20 -13.02 1.38
N VAL A 242 -18.83 -13.34 0.26
CA VAL A 242 -19.52 -14.65 0.09
C VAL A 242 -18.54 -15.81 0.23
N ALA A 243 -17.38 -15.73 -0.42
CA ALA A 243 -16.36 -16.76 -0.34
C ALA A 243 -15.76 -16.89 1.07
N MET A 244 -15.48 -15.76 1.72
CA MET A 244 -14.96 -15.75 3.11
C MET A 244 -15.94 -16.36 4.10
N LYS A 245 -17.24 -16.07 3.96
CA LYS A 245 -18.25 -16.67 4.82
C LYS A 245 -18.27 -18.20 4.71
N GLN A 246 -18.18 -18.74 3.49
CA GLN A 246 -18.10 -20.19 3.27
C GLN A 246 -16.86 -20.84 3.88
N ILE A 247 -15.74 -20.10 3.95
CA ILE A 247 -14.47 -20.57 4.53
C ILE A 247 -14.52 -20.50 6.05
N ALA A 248 -15.02 -19.40 6.62
CA ALA A 248 -15.07 -19.18 8.06
C ALA A 248 -16.20 -19.98 8.75
N GLU A 249 -17.32 -20.17 8.05
CA GLU A 249 -18.52 -20.83 8.56
C GLU A 249 -18.90 -21.98 7.60
N PRO A 250 -18.10 -23.06 7.49
CA PRO A 250 -18.46 -24.18 6.61
C PRO A 250 -19.78 -24.78 7.08
N ASP A 251 -20.73 -24.93 6.16
CA ASP A 251 -22.02 -25.54 6.44
C ASP A 251 -21.84 -26.85 7.20
N ALA A 252 -22.45 -26.99 8.36
CA ALA A 252 -22.41 -28.20 9.18
C ALA A 252 -23.10 -29.44 8.52
N GLY A 253 -23.42 -29.35 7.23
CA GLY A 253 -24.17 -30.30 6.43
C GLY A 253 -23.38 -31.23 5.51
N GLY A 254 -22.04 -31.20 5.54
CA GLY A 254 -21.19 -31.99 4.62
C GLY A 254 -20.48 -33.22 5.17
N ALA A 255 -20.88 -33.71 6.33
CA ALA A 255 -20.40 -35.01 6.84
C ALA A 255 -21.51 -36.06 6.70
N ALA A 256 -21.62 -36.65 5.53
CA ALA A 256 -22.38 -37.89 5.30
C ALA A 256 -21.60 -38.78 4.33
#